data_8152c8493ada0b5989dba6597be88685
#
_entry.id   8152c8493ada0b5989dba6597be88685
#
_cell.length_a   1.000
_cell.length_b   1.000
_cell.length_c   1.000
_cell.angle_alpha   90.00
_cell.angle_beta   90.00
_cell.angle_gamma   90.00
#
_symmetry.space_group_name_H-M   'P 1'
#
loop_
_entity.id
_entity.type
_entity.pdbx_description
1 polymer ?
#
loop_
_entity_poly.entity_id
_entity_poly.type
_entity_poly.pdbx_seq_one_letter_code
_entity_poly.pdbx_strand_id
1 'polypeptide(L)'
;MKEKLKINVTKPQYVQVSDITYAQVDSWYDHCRRDLKLDLIYPEDMSDKRYPCIVWICGGGWMRMDKSAHLSYLSTLAHQGFVVCSVEYRTSNEGCYPMQIEDVKAAIRYLKAHADRYRIDKKHFGAMGESAGGFLTCMAALDHDKVRDVGEYLEESSSIQAACPWYPPTNLSTFKYKDAEE
;
A
#
# COMPACT_ATOMS: atom_id res chain seq x y z
N MET A 1 -31.41 13.01 -40.03
CA MET A 1 -30.67 11.73 -39.92
C MET A 1 -29.97 11.70 -38.59
N LYS A 2 -30.16 10.64 -37.77
CA LYS A 2 -29.39 10.44 -36.54
C LYS A 2 -28.19 9.59 -36.89
N GLU A 3 -26.99 10.16 -36.89
CA GLU A 3 -25.77 9.40 -37.05
C GLU A 3 -25.46 8.67 -35.72
N LYS A 4 -25.26 7.36 -35.79
CA LYS A 4 -24.79 6.57 -34.66
C LYS A 4 -23.26 6.59 -34.69
N LEU A 5 -22.66 7.32 -33.77
CA LEU A 5 -21.22 7.25 -33.52
C LEU A 5 -20.89 5.90 -32.88
N LYS A 6 -20.03 5.12 -33.55
CA LYS A 6 -19.51 3.87 -33.02
C LYS A 6 -18.17 4.17 -32.33
N ILE A 7 -18.19 4.26 -31.01
CA ILE A 7 -16.97 4.48 -30.21
C ILE A 7 -16.37 3.11 -29.89
N ASN A 8 -15.16 2.84 -30.35
CA ASN A 8 -14.42 1.67 -29.94
C ASN A 8 -13.63 2.01 -28.67
N VAL A 9 -14.08 1.50 -27.53
CA VAL A 9 -13.33 1.58 -26.27
C VAL A 9 -12.26 0.50 -26.31
N THR A 10 -11.00 0.90 -26.47
CA THR A 10 -9.86 -0.02 -26.63
C THR A 10 -9.08 -0.28 -25.33
N LYS A 11 -9.39 0.47 -24.26
CA LYS A 11 -8.72 0.32 -22.95
C LYS A 11 -9.76 0.29 -21.83
N PRO A 12 -9.54 -0.51 -20.79
CA PRO A 12 -10.40 -0.48 -19.61
C PRO A 12 -10.38 0.90 -18.97
N GLN A 13 -11.47 1.29 -18.36
CA GLN A 13 -11.52 2.45 -17.48
C GLN A 13 -10.81 2.10 -16.17
N TYR A 14 -10.30 3.13 -15.47
CA TYR A 14 -9.67 2.98 -14.17
C TYR A 14 -10.47 3.78 -13.15
N VAL A 15 -10.66 3.17 -12.00
CA VAL A 15 -11.33 3.79 -10.87
C VAL A 15 -10.31 4.02 -9.77
N GLN A 16 -10.30 5.22 -9.22
CA GLN A 16 -9.60 5.52 -7.99
C GLN A 16 -10.63 5.61 -6.86
N VAL A 17 -10.38 4.87 -5.79
CA VAL A 17 -11.15 4.97 -4.54
C VAL A 17 -10.17 5.38 -3.45
N SER A 18 -10.44 6.51 -2.81
CA SER A 18 -9.59 7.05 -1.76
C SER A 18 -10.20 6.80 -0.38
N ASP A 19 -9.33 6.85 0.64
CA ASP A 19 -9.70 6.79 2.05
C ASP A 19 -10.44 5.51 2.46
N ILE A 20 -10.06 4.38 1.89
CA ILE A 20 -10.54 3.09 2.33
C ILE A 20 -9.90 2.76 3.68
N THR A 21 -10.69 2.62 4.74
CA THR A 21 -10.20 2.17 6.05
C THR A 21 -9.85 0.69 5.97
N TYR A 22 -8.59 0.33 6.24
CA TYR A 22 -8.12 -1.05 6.25
C TYR A 22 -7.84 -1.60 7.65
N ALA A 23 -7.62 -0.72 8.61
CA ALA A 23 -7.44 -1.07 10.01
C ALA A 23 -7.84 0.09 10.92
N GLN A 24 -8.11 -0.22 12.17
CA GLN A 24 -8.27 0.77 13.24
C GLN A 24 -7.23 0.52 14.31
N VAL A 25 -6.48 1.56 14.66
CA VAL A 25 -5.41 1.54 15.64
C VAL A 25 -5.69 2.49 16.78
N ASP A 26 -5.05 2.25 17.92
CA ASP A 26 -5.15 3.16 19.04
C ASP A 26 -4.49 4.50 18.68
N SER A 27 -5.17 5.57 19.03
CA SER A 27 -4.63 6.92 18.91
C SER A 27 -3.76 7.23 20.15
N TRP A 28 -3.06 8.35 20.13
CA TRP A 28 -2.21 8.76 21.23
C TRP A 28 -2.98 9.13 22.52
N TYR A 29 -4.29 9.37 22.39
CA TYR A 29 -5.18 9.53 23.55
C TYR A 29 -5.80 8.19 23.91
N ASP A 30 -5.79 7.85 25.19
CA ASP A 30 -6.45 6.68 25.73
C ASP A 30 -7.92 6.62 25.28
N HIS A 31 -8.37 5.41 24.92
CA HIS A 31 -9.73 5.14 24.46
C HIS A 31 -10.12 5.75 23.12
N CYS A 32 -9.22 6.48 22.45
CA CYS A 32 -9.44 6.97 21.09
C CYS A 32 -8.82 6.03 20.07
N ARG A 33 -9.53 5.80 18.98
CA ARG A 33 -9.02 5.04 17.83
C ARG A 33 -8.99 5.92 16.60
N ARG A 34 -8.05 5.67 15.71
CA ARG A 34 -8.00 6.27 14.39
C ARG A 34 -7.98 5.21 13.30
N ASP A 35 -8.49 5.60 12.16
CA ASP A 35 -8.43 4.76 10.97
C ASP A 35 -7.06 4.87 10.31
N LEU A 36 -6.54 3.72 9.87
CA LEU A 36 -5.49 3.63 8.88
C LEU A 36 -6.14 3.42 7.51
N LYS A 37 -5.74 4.22 6.54
CA LYS A 37 -6.40 4.31 5.25
C LYS A 37 -5.49 3.91 4.10
N LEU A 38 -6.10 3.54 2.99
CA LEU A 38 -5.41 3.29 1.73
C LEU A 38 -6.18 3.92 0.57
N ASP A 39 -5.45 4.25 -0.49
CA ASP A 39 -6.02 4.63 -1.78
C ASP A 39 -5.79 3.50 -2.77
N LEU A 40 -6.78 3.23 -3.60
CA LEU A 40 -6.75 2.11 -4.53
C LEU A 40 -7.06 2.59 -5.94
N ILE A 41 -6.24 2.17 -6.92
CA ILE A 41 -6.49 2.36 -8.34
C ILE A 41 -6.59 0.98 -8.97
N TYR A 42 -7.71 0.70 -9.63
CA TYR A 42 -7.92 -0.59 -10.27
C TYR A 42 -8.65 -0.44 -11.61
N PRO A 43 -8.44 -1.39 -12.56
CA PRO A 43 -9.16 -1.38 -13.82
C PRO A 43 -10.63 -1.78 -13.61
N GLU A 44 -11.54 -0.94 -14.09
CA GLU A 44 -12.96 -1.25 -14.14
C GLU A 44 -13.29 -1.84 -15.52
N ASP A 45 -13.31 -3.14 -15.60
CA ASP A 45 -13.80 -3.86 -16.77
C ASP A 45 -14.94 -4.81 -16.37
N MET A 46 -15.71 -5.23 -17.35
CA MET A 46 -16.87 -6.14 -17.14
C MET A 46 -16.48 -7.62 -17.16
N SER A 47 -15.17 -7.91 -17.25
CA SER A 47 -14.67 -9.29 -17.25
C SER A 47 -14.44 -9.83 -15.85
N ASP A 48 -14.31 -11.15 -15.73
CA ASP A 48 -13.92 -11.82 -14.47
C ASP A 48 -12.40 -11.82 -14.24
N LYS A 49 -11.67 -11.05 -15.03
CA LYS A 49 -10.21 -10.95 -14.92
C LYS A 49 -9.78 -10.45 -13.56
N ARG A 50 -8.75 -11.09 -12.98
CA ARG A 50 -8.04 -10.66 -11.79
C ARG A 50 -6.69 -10.09 -12.19
N TYR A 51 -6.20 -9.13 -11.42
CA TYR A 51 -4.99 -8.38 -11.70
C TYR A 51 -3.99 -8.54 -10.56
N PRO A 52 -2.69 -8.60 -10.84
CA PRO A 52 -1.67 -8.55 -9.79
C PRO A 52 -1.78 -7.22 -9.03
N CYS A 53 -1.47 -7.25 -7.75
CA CYS A 53 -1.55 -6.09 -6.88
C CYS A 53 -0.15 -5.56 -6.53
N ILE A 54 0.02 -4.25 -6.64
CA ILE A 54 1.19 -3.52 -6.15
C ILE A 54 0.78 -2.68 -4.95
N VAL A 55 1.45 -2.89 -3.83
CA VAL A 55 1.30 -2.07 -2.63
C VAL A 55 2.43 -1.03 -2.61
N TRP A 56 2.08 0.23 -2.77
CA TRP A 56 2.99 1.35 -2.69
C TRP A 56 3.10 1.85 -1.25
N ILE A 57 4.34 2.04 -0.79
CA ILE A 57 4.67 2.49 0.55
C ILE A 57 5.48 3.78 0.43
N CYS A 58 4.86 4.90 0.79
CA CYS A 58 5.47 6.23 0.68
C CYS A 58 6.61 6.40 1.68
N GLY A 59 7.66 7.11 1.28
CA GLY A 59 8.75 7.54 2.15
C GLY A 59 8.37 8.71 3.06
N GLY A 60 9.38 9.36 3.64
CA GLY A 60 9.21 10.51 4.52
C GLY A 60 9.93 10.37 5.88
N GLY A 61 10.99 9.56 5.93
CA GLY A 61 11.82 9.35 7.13
C GLY A 61 11.07 8.74 8.30
N TRP A 62 10.00 8.01 8.04
CA TRP A 62 9.04 7.48 9.04
C TRP A 62 8.32 8.55 9.87
N MET A 63 8.64 9.83 9.69
CA MET A 63 8.05 10.96 10.44
C MET A 63 6.90 11.62 9.70
N ARG A 64 6.89 11.50 8.38
CA ARG A 64 5.86 12.05 7.50
C ARG A 64 5.45 10.96 6.52
N MET A 65 4.20 10.98 6.13
CA MET A 65 3.69 10.06 5.13
C MET A 65 2.44 10.69 4.51
N ASP A 66 2.36 10.62 3.18
CA ASP A 66 1.17 11.00 2.43
C ASP A 66 0.91 9.95 1.35
N LYS A 67 -0.11 9.13 1.56
CA LYS A 67 -0.48 8.08 0.60
C LYS A 67 -0.91 8.63 -0.76
N SER A 68 -1.29 9.90 -0.84
CA SER A 68 -1.74 10.54 -2.09
C SER A 68 -0.62 11.19 -2.90
N ALA A 69 0.58 11.34 -2.33
CA ALA A 69 1.67 12.09 -2.96
C ALA A 69 2.10 11.57 -4.34
N HIS A 70 2.00 10.27 -4.60
CA HIS A 70 2.48 9.64 -5.84
C HIS A 70 1.35 9.09 -6.72
N LEU A 71 0.08 9.39 -6.45
CA LEU A 71 -1.05 8.80 -7.16
C LEU A 71 -1.01 9.01 -8.68
N SER A 72 -0.53 10.16 -9.16
CA SER A 72 -0.40 10.42 -10.59
C SER A 72 0.61 9.48 -11.27
N TYR A 73 1.72 9.17 -10.62
CA TYR A 73 2.69 8.18 -11.08
C TYR A 73 2.12 6.76 -10.97
N LEU A 74 1.49 6.44 -9.86
CA LEU A 74 0.91 5.12 -9.58
C LEU A 74 -0.19 4.75 -10.58
N SER A 75 -0.92 5.75 -11.10
CA SER A 75 -1.91 5.52 -12.16
C SER A 75 -1.30 4.92 -13.43
N THR A 76 -0.04 5.23 -13.72
CA THR A 76 0.66 4.64 -14.89
C THR A 76 0.84 3.13 -14.76
N LEU A 77 1.08 2.64 -13.55
CA LEU A 77 1.18 1.21 -13.26
C LEU A 77 -0.19 0.53 -13.40
N ALA A 78 -1.24 1.18 -12.93
CA ALA A 78 -2.61 0.68 -13.12
C ALA A 78 -2.93 0.52 -14.62
N HIS A 79 -2.52 1.48 -15.46
CA HIS A 79 -2.68 1.39 -16.93
C HIS A 79 -1.88 0.24 -17.58
N GLN A 80 -0.91 -0.33 -16.88
CA GLN A 80 -0.18 -1.52 -17.33
C GLN A 80 -0.83 -2.83 -16.88
N GLY A 81 -1.95 -2.77 -16.19
CA GLY A 81 -2.73 -3.95 -15.80
C GLY A 81 -2.46 -4.42 -14.38
N PHE A 82 -2.17 -3.49 -13.47
CA PHE A 82 -2.07 -3.77 -12.04
C PHE A 82 -3.24 -3.13 -11.28
N VAL A 83 -3.63 -3.75 -10.18
CA VAL A 83 -4.29 -3.02 -9.08
C VAL A 83 -3.19 -2.39 -8.26
N VAL A 84 -3.28 -1.09 -8.02
CA VAL A 84 -2.26 -0.34 -7.29
C VAL A 84 -2.87 0.25 -6.03
N CYS A 85 -2.26 -0.05 -4.91
CA CYS A 85 -2.69 0.41 -3.60
C CYS A 85 -1.61 1.29 -2.98
N SER A 86 -1.94 2.50 -2.57
CA SER A 86 -1.07 3.35 -1.77
C SER A 86 -1.53 3.33 -0.31
N VAL A 87 -0.65 2.90 0.60
CA VAL A 87 -1.02 2.63 1.99
C VAL A 87 -0.54 3.73 2.93
N GLU A 88 -1.37 4.05 3.89
CA GLU A 88 -0.99 4.78 5.10
C GLU A 88 -0.40 3.80 6.11
N TYR A 89 0.56 4.25 6.90
CA TYR A 89 1.10 3.55 8.06
C TYR A 89 1.36 4.54 9.19
N ARG A 90 1.39 4.08 10.44
CA ARG A 90 1.72 4.93 11.60
C ARG A 90 3.14 5.46 11.47
N THR A 91 3.29 6.76 11.71
CA THR A 91 4.61 7.40 11.73
C THR A 91 5.29 7.20 13.09
N SER A 92 6.59 7.50 13.17
CA SER A 92 7.34 7.46 14.43
C SER A 92 6.86 8.49 15.47
N ASN A 93 6.05 9.47 15.06
CA ASN A 93 5.36 10.36 15.99
C ASN A 93 4.19 9.67 16.71
N GLU A 94 3.70 8.56 16.18
CA GLU A 94 2.55 7.81 16.70
C GLU A 94 2.98 6.52 17.38
N GLY A 95 4.13 6.01 17.04
CA GLY A 95 4.63 4.78 17.64
C GLY A 95 6.00 4.35 17.13
N CYS A 96 6.61 3.47 17.87
CA CYS A 96 7.92 2.93 17.54
C CYS A 96 7.83 1.70 16.64
N TYR A 97 8.96 1.32 16.03
CA TYR A 97 9.09 0.02 15.40
C TYR A 97 8.68 -1.11 16.40
N PRO A 98 7.91 -2.13 15.98
CA PRO A 98 7.62 -2.54 14.60
C PRO A 98 6.29 -2.03 14.01
N MET A 99 5.59 -1.08 14.62
CA MET A 99 4.23 -0.66 14.22
C MET A 99 4.09 -0.36 12.73
N GLN A 100 5.11 0.23 12.11
CA GLN A 100 5.08 0.62 10.70
C GLN A 100 4.98 -0.61 9.77
N ILE A 101 5.73 -1.65 10.04
CA ILE A 101 5.68 -2.88 9.24
C ILE A 101 4.42 -3.70 9.56
N GLU A 102 3.94 -3.68 10.79
CA GLU A 102 2.68 -4.31 11.18
C GLU A 102 1.51 -3.72 10.38
N ASP A 103 1.47 -2.39 10.21
CA ASP A 103 0.46 -1.70 9.43
C ASP A 103 0.51 -2.07 7.95
N VAL A 104 1.70 -2.11 7.35
CA VAL A 104 1.88 -2.55 5.96
C VAL A 104 1.40 -3.99 5.76
N LYS A 105 1.74 -4.89 6.69
CA LYS A 105 1.30 -6.29 6.65
C LYS A 105 -0.21 -6.41 6.82
N ALA A 106 -0.81 -5.59 7.69
CA ALA A 106 -2.27 -5.53 7.85
C ALA A 106 -2.96 -5.06 6.56
N ALA A 107 -2.42 -4.05 5.87
CA ALA A 107 -2.95 -3.59 4.59
C ALA A 107 -2.90 -4.69 3.51
N ILE A 108 -1.80 -5.47 3.44
CA ILE A 108 -1.68 -6.60 2.52
C ILE A 108 -2.75 -7.65 2.81
N ARG A 109 -2.98 -8.00 4.08
CA ARG A 109 -4.02 -8.96 4.47
C ARG A 109 -5.41 -8.45 4.15
N TYR A 110 -5.69 -7.18 4.45
CA TYR A 110 -6.95 -6.54 4.08
C TYR A 110 -7.24 -6.65 2.58
N LEU A 111 -6.26 -6.32 1.74
CA LEU A 111 -6.40 -6.39 0.28
C LEU A 111 -6.66 -7.82 -0.19
N LYS A 112 -6.02 -8.82 0.43
CA LYS A 112 -6.26 -10.23 0.12
C LYS A 112 -7.64 -10.69 0.57
N ALA A 113 -8.10 -10.30 1.75
CA ALA A 113 -9.43 -10.59 2.24
C ALA A 113 -10.54 -10.03 1.32
N HIS A 114 -10.27 -8.86 0.72
CA HIS A 114 -11.20 -8.17 -0.18
C HIS A 114 -10.84 -8.30 -1.67
N ALA A 115 -10.02 -9.28 -2.03
CA ALA A 115 -9.49 -9.44 -3.38
C ALA A 115 -10.57 -9.53 -4.45
N ASP A 116 -11.68 -10.20 -4.17
CA ASP A 116 -12.80 -10.31 -5.11
C ASP A 116 -13.45 -8.95 -5.40
N ARG A 117 -13.60 -8.12 -4.38
CA ARG A 117 -14.17 -6.77 -4.52
C ARG A 117 -13.31 -5.87 -5.41
N TYR A 118 -11.99 -5.99 -5.30
CA TYR A 118 -11.04 -5.13 -6.00
C TYR A 118 -10.38 -5.80 -7.21
N ARG A 119 -10.88 -6.96 -7.63
CA ARG A 119 -10.36 -7.74 -8.77
C ARG A 119 -8.87 -8.11 -8.64
N ILE A 120 -8.42 -8.35 -7.43
CA ILE A 120 -7.04 -8.71 -7.13
C ILE A 120 -6.82 -10.22 -7.29
N ASP A 121 -5.72 -10.58 -7.93
CA ASP A 121 -5.20 -11.94 -7.89
C ASP A 121 -4.38 -12.14 -6.60
N LYS A 122 -4.93 -12.87 -5.64
CA LYS A 122 -4.28 -13.14 -4.34
C LYS A 122 -2.89 -13.78 -4.43
N LYS A 123 -2.56 -14.41 -5.56
CA LYS A 123 -1.29 -15.11 -5.77
C LYS A 123 -0.17 -14.19 -6.26
N HIS A 124 -0.50 -12.99 -6.68
CA HIS A 124 0.44 -12.05 -7.30
C HIS A 124 0.40 -10.70 -6.61
N PHE A 125 1.15 -10.60 -5.51
CA PHE A 125 1.35 -9.37 -4.74
C PHE A 125 2.79 -8.91 -4.82
N GLY A 126 2.98 -7.64 -5.09
CA GLY A 126 4.27 -6.97 -4.98
C GLY A 126 4.18 -5.76 -4.05
N ALA A 127 5.30 -5.36 -3.48
CA ALA A 127 5.43 -4.09 -2.78
C ALA A 127 6.47 -3.21 -3.48
N MET A 128 6.19 -1.92 -3.51
CA MET A 128 7.12 -0.87 -3.97
C MET A 128 7.12 0.24 -2.95
N GLY A 129 8.25 0.90 -2.81
CA GLY A 129 8.32 2.06 -1.91
C GLY A 129 9.66 2.75 -1.99
N GLU A 130 9.68 4.00 -1.55
CA GLU A 130 10.87 4.84 -1.60
C GLU A 130 11.40 5.18 -0.20
N SER A 131 12.72 5.35 -0.05
CA SER A 131 13.34 5.81 1.20
C SER A 131 12.88 4.97 2.40
N ALA A 132 12.22 5.56 3.40
CA ALA A 132 11.61 4.86 4.53
C ALA A 132 10.57 3.81 4.07
N GLY A 133 9.77 4.11 3.04
CA GLY A 133 8.87 3.15 2.42
C GLY A 133 9.60 2.04 1.68
N GLY A 134 10.75 2.34 1.09
CA GLY A 134 11.66 1.34 0.52
C GLY A 134 12.19 0.38 1.59
N PHE A 135 12.55 0.88 2.76
CA PHE A 135 12.91 0.04 3.92
C PHE A 135 11.76 -0.89 4.33
N LEU A 136 10.54 -0.35 4.46
CA LEU A 136 9.36 -1.16 4.79
C LEU A 136 9.04 -2.18 3.68
N THR A 137 9.33 -1.85 2.42
CA THR A 137 9.24 -2.79 1.29
C THR A 137 10.21 -3.97 1.46
N CYS A 138 11.47 -3.69 1.84
CA CYS A 138 12.43 -4.75 2.16
C CYS A 138 11.95 -5.62 3.34
N MET A 139 11.44 -4.97 4.39
CA MET A 139 10.90 -5.69 5.56
C MET A 139 9.72 -6.59 5.16
N ALA A 140 8.78 -6.10 4.36
CA ALA A 140 7.65 -6.89 3.89
C ALA A 140 8.08 -8.11 3.05
N ALA A 141 9.19 -7.99 2.30
CA ALA A 141 9.73 -9.08 1.50
C ALA A 141 10.50 -10.13 2.30
N LEU A 142 11.17 -9.73 3.38
CA LEU A 142 12.08 -10.57 4.14
C LEU A 142 11.47 -11.12 5.44
N ASP A 143 10.45 -10.45 5.95
CA ASP A 143 9.78 -10.83 7.18
C ASP A 143 8.72 -11.91 6.94
N HIS A 144 9.15 -13.15 6.94
CA HIS A 144 8.26 -14.30 6.78
C HIS A 144 7.61 -14.75 8.10
N ASP A 145 8.02 -14.18 9.23
CA ASP A 145 7.48 -14.50 10.54
C ASP A 145 6.10 -13.88 10.73
N LYS A 146 5.15 -14.71 11.16
CA LYS A 146 3.83 -14.24 11.55
C LYS A 146 3.82 -13.40 12.83
N VAL A 147 4.95 -13.25 13.50
CA VAL A 147 5.09 -12.49 14.75
C VAL A 147 4.62 -11.03 14.60
N ARG A 148 4.78 -10.47 13.39
CA ARG A 148 4.33 -9.10 13.08
C ARG A 148 2.99 -9.06 12.33
N ASP A 149 2.29 -10.17 12.25
CA ASP A 149 0.92 -10.21 11.76
C ASP A 149 -0.02 -9.96 12.95
N VAL A 150 -0.45 -8.71 13.11
CA VAL A 150 -1.34 -8.27 14.18
C VAL A 150 -2.61 -7.64 13.61
N GLY A 151 -3.67 -7.57 14.41
CA GLY A 151 -4.94 -6.96 14.01
C GLY A 151 -5.89 -7.93 13.31
N GLU A 152 -6.51 -7.50 12.22
CA GLU A 152 -7.54 -8.24 11.52
C GLU A 152 -7.01 -9.12 10.38
N TYR A 153 -7.86 -10.00 9.86
CA TYR A 153 -7.58 -10.89 8.71
C TYR A 153 -6.35 -11.77 8.90
N LEU A 154 -6.14 -12.32 10.10
CA LEU A 154 -4.98 -13.16 10.41
C LEU A 154 -4.99 -14.52 9.70
N GLU A 155 -6.11 -14.90 9.12
CA GLU A 155 -6.27 -16.05 8.24
C GLU A 155 -5.63 -15.84 6.85
N GLU A 156 -5.47 -14.58 6.44
CA GLU A 156 -4.79 -14.23 5.19
C GLU A 156 -3.27 -14.09 5.41
N SER A 157 -2.51 -14.44 4.40
CA SER A 157 -1.04 -14.27 4.43
C SER A 157 -0.64 -12.84 4.08
N SER A 158 0.25 -12.24 4.85
CA SER A 158 0.89 -10.96 4.53
C SER A 158 2.07 -11.08 3.54
N SER A 159 2.40 -12.29 3.06
CA SER A 159 3.54 -12.51 2.16
C SER A 159 3.33 -11.85 0.79
N ILE A 160 4.43 -11.40 0.20
CA ILE A 160 4.50 -10.86 -1.16
C ILE A 160 5.48 -11.68 -2.00
N GLN A 161 5.36 -11.63 -3.34
CA GLN A 161 6.16 -12.41 -4.28
C GLN A 161 7.20 -11.54 -5.00
N ALA A 162 7.04 -10.22 -4.96
CA ALA A 162 7.97 -9.28 -5.60
C ALA A 162 8.16 -8.03 -4.74
N ALA A 163 9.35 -7.48 -4.76
CA ALA A 163 9.66 -6.23 -4.06
C ALA A 163 10.51 -5.32 -4.94
N CYS A 164 10.19 -4.04 -4.96
CA CYS A 164 10.92 -3.01 -5.68
C CYS A 164 11.20 -1.83 -4.74
N PRO A 165 12.17 -1.95 -3.83
CA PRO A 165 12.55 -0.87 -2.93
C PRO A 165 13.41 0.16 -3.64
N TRP A 166 13.04 1.45 -3.54
CA TRP A 166 13.80 2.56 -4.09
C TRP A 166 14.65 3.19 -2.99
N TYR A 167 15.96 3.25 -3.19
CA TYR A 167 16.96 3.84 -2.27
C TYR A 167 16.64 3.65 -0.78
N PRO A 168 16.40 2.41 -0.31
CA PRO A 168 16.09 2.14 1.08
C PRO A 168 17.32 2.42 1.97
N PRO A 169 17.15 2.98 3.17
CA PRO A 169 18.21 3.03 4.16
C PRO A 169 18.43 1.62 4.74
N THR A 170 19.45 0.91 4.27
CA THR A 170 19.71 -0.49 4.64
C THR A 170 20.56 -0.65 5.90
N ASN A 171 21.25 0.41 6.33
CA ASN A 171 22.04 0.40 7.57
C ASN A 171 21.61 1.56 8.47
N LEU A 172 20.69 1.29 9.39
CA LEU A 172 20.17 2.31 10.30
C LEU A 172 21.20 2.73 11.37
N SER A 173 22.23 1.94 11.64
CA SER A 173 23.26 2.30 12.63
C SER A 173 24.13 3.48 12.17
N THR A 174 24.18 3.72 10.88
CA THR A 174 24.91 4.85 10.29
C THR A 174 24.02 6.06 9.97
N PHE A 175 22.71 5.91 10.20
CA PHE A 175 21.74 6.97 9.92
C PHE A 175 21.82 8.01 11.04
N LYS A 176 22.55 9.09 10.75
CA LYS A 176 22.56 10.26 11.63
C LYS A 176 21.47 11.21 11.15
N TYR A 177 20.46 11.45 11.98
CA TYR A 177 19.68 12.67 11.84
C TYR A 177 20.67 13.84 12.00
N LYS A 178 20.73 14.74 11.05
CA LYS A 178 21.33 16.06 11.32
C LYS A 178 20.46 16.67 12.40
N ASP A 179 21.04 16.86 13.56
CA ASP A 179 20.41 17.63 14.61
C ASP A 179 19.97 18.96 14.00
N ALA A 180 18.75 19.39 14.31
CA ALA A 180 18.17 20.63 13.81
C ALA A 180 18.80 21.85 14.51
N GLU A 181 20.14 21.85 14.62
CA GLU A 181 20.96 22.97 15.08
C GLU A 181 21.94 23.33 13.97
N GLU A 182 21.43 24.11 13.01
CA GLU A 182 22.17 25.17 12.29
C GLU A 182 21.16 26.10 11.59
#